data_8dde8fc9ed4468453a9ba8ab3db1aece
#
_entry.id   8dde8fc9ed4468453a9ba8ab3db1aece
#
_cell.length_a   1.000
_cell.length_b   1.000
_cell.length_c   1.000
_cell.angle_alpha   90.00
_cell.angle_beta   90.00
_cell.angle_gamma   90.00
#
_symmetry.space_group_name_H-M   'P 1'
#
loop_
_entity.id
_entity.type
_entity.pdbx_description
1 polymer ?
#
loop_
_entity_poly.entity_id
_entity_poly.type
_entity_poly.pdbx_seq_one_letter_code
_entity_poly.pdbx_strand_id
1 'polypeptide(L)'
;YTLNFYSGPRARGLVLISANNKMSDNYLTKQIITYMGNKRKFVPMLESVVTEVEAVMGRKLVLGDGFAGSGVVSRLFKKRGAKLYTNDISSYSKTLAQCYLSTPSKRTLDEIGQHILRANAFASADDAGSVERWIQQHWAPHGEIKLGDRVYFTRENAARIDRYRHYIASLPEEARCYLLAPLLVECSVHNNTSGQFSAFYKDGQLGKLGGKKGIDLKRITKKIELQMPLFSSNECEVSISRSDTNAWARTLPRVDLMYYDPPYNKHPYSIYYFLLDIINDWNTNAVIPDTTRGQPKNWIRSPYNSFTNAATAMEDLIKNTKANFIVLSYNSGGIVPLDELEAILVRYGKLTKIPVSHKTYNKLKGIANYKRQKEQQELKEFLWFLDCRAV
;
A
#
# COMPACT_ATOMS: atom_id res chain seq x y z
N TYR A 1 12.08 -19.74 -4.33
CA TYR A 1 11.25 -20.92 -3.99
C TYR A 1 10.33 -21.18 -5.18
N THR A 2 10.39 -22.37 -5.76
CA THR A 2 9.47 -22.82 -6.80
C THR A 2 8.49 -23.80 -6.15
N LEU A 3 7.21 -23.64 -6.41
CA LEU A 3 6.15 -24.51 -5.94
C LEU A 3 5.87 -25.55 -7.03
N ASN A 4 6.07 -26.83 -6.81
CA ASN A 4 5.78 -27.88 -7.79
C ASN A 4 4.50 -28.65 -7.42
N PHE A 5 3.48 -28.57 -8.25
CA PHE A 5 2.29 -29.41 -8.19
C PHE A 5 2.53 -30.68 -9.01
N TYR A 6 2.82 -31.79 -8.35
CA TYR A 6 2.89 -33.08 -9.06
C TYR A 6 1.49 -33.62 -9.32
N SER A 7 1.12 -33.73 -10.60
CA SER A 7 -0.08 -34.43 -11.07
C SER A 7 0.21 -35.93 -11.16
N GLY A 8 0.03 -36.66 -10.07
CA GLY A 8 0.08 -38.13 -10.04
C GLY A 8 -0.89 -38.64 -8.96
N PRO A 9 -1.35 -39.90 -9.03
CA PRO A 9 -2.49 -40.40 -8.24
C PRO A 9 -2.21 -40.61 -6.74
N ARG A 10 -1.21 -39.94 -6.15
CA ARG A 10 -1.00 -39.83 -4.71
C ARG A 10 -0.56 -38.41 -4.39
N ALA A 11 -1.40 -37.73 -3.63
CA ALA A 11 -1.16 -36.38 -3.12
C ALA A 11 0.24 -36.25 -2.46
N ARG A 12 1.20 -35.70 -3.18
CA ARG A 12 2.46 -35.22 -2.61
C ARG A 12 2.33 -33.73 -2.39
N GLY A 13 2.73 -33.27 -1.19
CA GLY A 13 2.64 -31.87 -0.81
C GLY A 13 3.49 -30.96 -1.69
N LEU A 14 3.18 -29.67 -1.62
CA LEU A 14 3.94 -28.59 -2.24
C LEU A 14 5.43 -28.70 -1.85
N VAL A 15 6.33 -28.78 -2.82
CA VAL A 15 7.77 -28.75 -2.61
C VAL A 15 8.27 -27.35 -2.97
N LEU A 16 8.77 -26.62 -1.97
CA LEU A 16 9.36 -25.30 -2.16
C LEU A 16 10.80 -25.42 -2.64
N ILE A 17 11.10 -24.98 -3.86
CA ILE A 17 12.45 -24.88 -4.39
C ILE A 17 12.92 -23.42 -4.28
N SER A 18 14.11 -23.22 -3.70
CA SER A 18 14.69 -21.88 -3.52
C SER A 18 15.09 -21.25 -4.86
N ALA A 19 14.47 -20.14 -5.23
CA ALA A 19 14.87 -19.34 -6.37
C ALA A 19 15.69 -18.12 -5.90
N ASN A 20 17.00 -18.13 -6.14
CA ASN A 20 17.89 -16.98 -5.97
C ASN A 20 17.82 -16.07 -7.21
N ASN A 21 16.70 -15.36 -7.42
CA ASN A 21 16.63 -14.33 -8.44
C ASN A 21 16.53 -12.96 -7.80
N LYS A 22 17.59 -12.15 -7.92
CA LYS A 22 17.54 -10.73 -7.61
C LYS A 22 16.58 -10.05 -8.57
N MET A 23 15.47 -9.54 -8.03
CA MET A 23 14.50 -8.75 -8.75
C MET A 23 15.15 -7.45 -9.26
N SER A 24 15.41 -7.35 -10.55
CA SER A 24 15.94 -6.14 -11.23
C SER A 24 14.83 -5.26 -11.82
N ASP A 25 13.55 -5.67 -11.72
CA ASP A 25 12.44 -4.97 -12.35
C ASP A 25 12.07 -3.68 -11.59
N ASN A 26 12.37 -2.55 -12.23
CA ASN A 26 12.09 -1.23 -11.68
C ASN A 26 10.59 -1.00 -11.43
N TYR A 27 9.70 -1.55 -12.28
CA TYR A 27 8.26 -1.42 -12.13
C TYR A 27 7.75 -2.04 -10.81
N LEU A 28 8.36 -3.15 -10.37
CA LEU A 28 7.98 -3.85 -9.14
C LEU A 28 8.71 -3.33 -7.88
N THR A 29 9.78 -2.53 -8.05
CA THR A 29 10.65 -2.15 -6.93
C THR A 29 10.70 -0.66 -6.65
N LYS A 30 10.46 0.19 -7.66
CA LYS A 30 10.53 1.66 -7.54
C LYS A 30 9.15 2.31 -7.55
N GLN A 31 9.10 3.57 -7.15
CA GLN A 31 7.87 4.38 -7.11
C GLN A 31 6.74 3.69 -6.34
N ILE A 32 7.06 3.17 -5.18
CA ILE A 32 6.13 2.54 -4.24
C ILE A 32 6.18 3.35 -2.95
N ILE A 33 5.01 3.74 -2.44
CA ILE A 33 4.91 4.46 -1.17
C ILE A 33 5.60 3.69 -0.05
N THR A 34 6.17 4.40 0.91
CA THR A 34 6.63 3.80 2.16
C THR A 34 5.42 3.30 2.92
N TYR A 35 5.29 1.99 3.06
CA TYR A 35 4.08 1.35 3.57
C TYR A 35 4.41 0.25 4.58
N MET A 36 3.69 0.25 5.71
CA MET A 36 3.81 -0.78 6.74
C MET A 36 3.22 -2.10 6.24
N GLY A 37 3.96 -3.19 6.39
CA GLY A 37 3.53 -4.47 5.84
C GLY A 37 3.69 -4.60 4.31
N ASN A 38 4.48 -3.71 3.67
CA ASN A 38 4.76 -3.76 2.23
C ASN A 38 5.27 -5.14 1.80
N LYS A 39 4.62 -5.72 0.79
CA LYS A 39 4.87 -7.09 0.32
C LYS A 39 5.98 -7.21 -0.75
N ARG A 40 6.86 -6.19 -0.92
CA ARG A 40 7.99 -6.27 -1.87
C ARG A 40 8.85 -7.53 -1.70
N LYS A 41 9.07 -7.97 -0.47
CA LYS A 41 9.85 -9.17 -0.18
C LYS A 41 9.13 -10.47 -0.55
N PHE A 42 7.81 -10.42 -0.68
CA PHE A 42 6.97 -11.57 -1.05
C PHE A 42 6.80 -11.71 -2.56
N VAL A 43 7.14 -10.69 -3.34
CA VAL A 43 6.94 -10.71 -4.79
C VAL A 43 7.55 -11.93 -5.47
N PRO A 44 8.79 -12.37 -5.19
CA PRO A 44 9.34 -13.57 -5.83
C PRO A 44 8.53 -14.83 -5.51
N MET A 45 8.04 -14.96 -4.28
CA MET A 45 7.22 -16.10 -3.86
C MET A 45 5.83 -16.05 -4.51
N LEU A 46 5.19 -14.88 -4.53
CA LEU A 46 3.90 -14.69 -5.20
C LEU A 46 4.01 -14.92 -6.71
N GLU A 47 5.13 -14.53 -7.32
CA GLU A 47 5.41 -14.80 -8.73
C GLU A 47 5.51 -16.32 -9.01
N SER A 48 6.13 -17.09 -8.10
CA SER A 48 6.14 -18.54 -8.19
C SER A 48 4.73 -19.13 -8.08
N VAL A 49 3.91 -18.66 -7.14
CA VAL A 49 2.51 -19.08 -7.02
C VAL A 49 1.73 -18.80 -8.31
N VAL A 50 1.88 -17.60 -8.88
CA VAL A 50 1.23 -17.25 -10.16
C VAL A 50 1.66 -18.21 -11.26
N THR A 51 2.95 -18.50 -11.38
CA THR A 51 3.50 -19.41 -12.40
C THR A 51 2.91 -20.82 -12.27
N GLU A 52 2.77 -21.33 -11.06
CA GLU A 52 2.21 -22.66 -10.83
C GLU A 52 0.71 -22.73 -11.12
N VAL A 53 -0.02 -21.70 -10.71
CA VAL A 53 -1.45 -21.61 -11.03
C VAL A 53 -1.63 -21.46 -12.55
N GLU A 54 -0.79 -20.70 -13.25
CA GLU A 54 -0.80 -20.62 -14.72
C GLU A 54 -0.58 -22.00 -15.36
N ALA A 55 0.39 -22.79 -14.84
CA ALA A 55 0.62 -24.14 -15.33
C ALA A 55 -0.58 -25.08 -15.12
N VAL A 56 -1.28 -24.94 -13.99
CA VAL A 56 -2.50 -25.72 -13.70
C VAL A 56 -3.68 -25.30 -14.59
N MET A 57 -3.81 -23.99 -14.84
CA MET A 57 -4.93 -23.44 -15.63
C MET A 57 -4.70 -23.49 -17.14
N GLY A 58 -3.44 -23.68 -17.59
CA GLY A 58 -3.05 -23.75 -19.00
C GLY A 58 -3.18 -22.43 -19.77
N ARG A 59 -3.32 -21.29 -19.07
CA ARG A 59 -3.54 -19.96 -19.67
C ARG A 59 -3.11 -18.83 -18.72
N LYS A 60 -3.00 -17.61 -19.25
CA LYS A 60 -2.88 -16.40 -18.42
C LYS A 60 -4.10 -16.26 -17.51
N LEU A 61 -3.86 -15.82 -16.28
CA LEU A 61 -4.84 -15.84 -15.19
C LEU A 61 -5.70 -14.57 -15.15
N VAL A 62 -6.92 -14.77 -14.62
CA VAL A 62 -7.75 -13.72 -14.05
C VAL A 62 -7.40 -13.61 -12.56
N LEU A 63 -6.85 -12.49 -12.15
CA LEU A 63 -6.28 -12.27 -10.83
C LEU A 63 -7.09 -11.27 -10.01
N GLY A 64 -7.05 -11.41 -8.68
CA GLY A 64 -7.68 -10.47 -7.75
C GLY A 64 -6.74 -10.06 -6.62
N ASP A 65 -6.77 -8.76 -6.24
CA ASP A 65 -6.06 -8.20 -5.10
C ASP A 65 -7.04 -7.38 -4.25
N GLY A 66 -7.44 -7.92 -3.10
CA GLY A 66 -8.53 -7.36 -2.29
C GLY A 66 -8.11 -6.27 -1.30
N PHE A 67 -6.81 -6.15 -0.99
CA PHE A 67 -6.26 -5.13 -0.09
C PHE A 67 -4.98 -4.56 -0.70
N ALA A 68 -5.14 -3.80 -1.79
CA ALA A 68 -4.03 -3.39 -2.65
C ALA A 68 -2.98 -2.52 -1.93
N GLY A 69 -3.39 -1.67 -0.98
CA GLY A 69 -2.52 -0.84 -0.17
C GLY A 69 -1.51 -0.03 -0.99
N SER A 70 -0.24 -0.44 -0.97
CA SER A 70 0.83 0.20 -1.74
C SER A 70 0.87 -0.19 -3.22
N GLY A 71 0.01 -1.11 -3.66
CA GLY A 71 -0.09 -1.59 -5.04
C GLY A 71 0.99 -2.59 -5.50
N VAL A 72 1.83 -3.10 -4.60
CA VAL A 72 2.94 -3.99 -4.99
C VAL A 72 2.45 -5.29 -5.61
N VAL A 73 1.47 -5.95 -4.99
CA VAL A 73 0.91 -7.21 -5.49
C VAL A 73 0.10 -6.96 -6.76
N SER A 74 -0.71 -5.90 -6.78
CA SER A 74 -1.44 -5.48 -7.99
C SER A 74 -0.50 -5.23 -9.18
N ARG A 75 0.70 -4.63 -8.98
CA ARG A 75 1.70 -4.45 -10.04
C ARG A 75 2.26 -5.79 -10.55
N LEU A 76 2.55 -6.74 -9.66
CA LEU A 76 2.93 -8.09 -10.07
C LEU A 76 1.82 -8.73 -10.90
N PHE A 77 0.59 -8.63 -10.45
CA PHE A 77 -0.58 -9.21 -11.13
C PHE A 77 -0.85 -8.53 -12.47
N LYS A 78 -0.69 -7.20 -12.58
CA LYS A 78 -0.73 -6.48 -13.85
C LYS A 78 0.31 -6.99 -14.84
N LYS A 79 1.52 -7.27 -14.36
CA LYS A 79 2.62 -7.77 -15.19
C LYS A 79 2.37 -9.20 -15.71
N ARG A 80 1.64 -10.02 -14.96
CA ARG A 80 1.48 -11.46 -15.25
C ARG A 80 0.10 -11.84 -15.81
N GLY A 81 -0.96 -11.18 -15.35
CA GLY A 81 -2.33 -11.57 -15.63
C GLY A 81 -2.83 -11.19 -17.01
N ALA A 82 -3.93 -11.84 -17.43
CA ALA A 82 -4.78 -11.39 -18.53
C ALA A 82 -5.78 -10.33 -18.04
N LYS A 83 -6.30 -10.50 -16.84
CA LYS A 83 -7.22 -9.57 -16.17
C LYS A 83 -6.92 -9.45 -14.70
N LEU A 84 -7.05 -8.24 -14.16
CA LEU A 84 -6.85 -7.93 -12.75
C LEU A 84 -8.06 -7.19 -12.19
N TYR A 85 -8.59 -7.69 -11.10
CA TYR A 85 -9.51 -6.96 -10.22
C TYR A 85 -8.74 -6.52 -8.99
N THR A 86 -8.70 -5.21 -8.70
CA THR A 86 -7.99 -4.67 -7.54
C THR A 86 -8.87 -3.75 -6.73
N ASN A 87 -8.78 -3.82 -5.42
CA ASN A 87 -9.59 -3.03 -4.49
C ASN A 87 -8.79 -2.58 -3.28
N ASP A 88 -9.10 -1.40 -2.78
CA ASP A 88 -8.71 -0.90 -1.46
C ASP A 88 -9.75 0.11 -0.98
N ILE A 89 -9.83 0.31 0.33
CA ILE A 89 -10.72 1.31 0.94
C ILE A 89 -10.16 2.73 0.84
N SER A 90 -8.82 2.88 0.73
CA SER A 90 -8.11 4.16 0.78
C SER A 90 -8.14 4.86 -0.58
N SER A 91 -8.35 6.19 -0.56
CA SER A 91 -8.40 6.99 -1.79
C SER A 91 -7.05 7.04 -2.51
N TYR A 92 -5.96 7.20 -1.76
CA TYR A 92 -4.61 7.19 -2.34
C TYR A 92 -4.27 5.87 -3.04
N SER A 93 -4.73 4.73 -2.51
CA SER A 93 -4.49 3.42 -3.13
C SER A 93 -5.19 3.31 -4.49
N LYS A 94 -6.45 3.81 -4.61
CA LYS A 94 -7.14 3.90 -5.90
C LYS A 94 -6.36 4.74 -6.91
N THR A 95 -5.85 5.91 -6.51
CA THR A 95 -5.05 6.78 -7.37
C THR A 95 -3.74 6.11 -7.81
N LEU A 96 -3.04 5.42 -6.90
CA LEU A 96 -1.85 4.63 -7.25
C LEU A 96 -2.19 3.54 -8.27
N ALA A 97 -3.31 2.83 -8.08
CA ALA A 97 -3.77 1.81 -9.00
C ALA A 97 -4.12 2.40 -10.38
N GLN A 98 -4.87 3.51 -10.44
CA GLN A 98 -5.23 4.19 -11.69
C GLN A 98 -4.00 4.60 -12.50
N CYS A 99 -2.95 5.09 -11.86
CA CYS A 99 -1.71 5.45 -12.53
C CYS A 99 -0.90 4.22 -12.93
N TYR A 100 -0.46 3.44 -11.95
CA TYR A 100 0.58 2.43 -12.18
C TYR A 100 0.09 1.13 -12.80
N LEU A 101 -1.21 0.88 -12.81
CA LEU A 101 -1.79 -0.29 -13.49
C LEU A 101 -2.35 0.04 -14.88
N SER A 102 -2.26 1.29 -15.31
CA SER A 102 -2.65 1.69 -16.67
C SER A 102 -1.64 1.21 -17.72
N THR A 103 -2.08 1.26 -18.98
CA THR A 103 -1.23 1.00 -20.15
C THR A 103 -1.40 2.19 -21.09
N PRO A 104 -0.76 3.35 -20.81
CA PRO A 104 -0.93 4.56 -21.59
C PRO A 104 -0.34 4.41 -23.00
N SER A 105 -0.99 5.04 -23.99
CA SER A 105 -0.49 5.14 -25.36
C SER A 105 0.79 5.99 -25.40
N LYS A 106 1.55 5.88 -26.50
CA LYS A 106 2.73 6.75 -26.71
C LYS A 106 2.37 8.23 -26.61
N ARG A 107 1.26 8.65 -27.22
CA ARG A 107 0.77 10.03 -27.14
C ARG A 107 0.50 10.44 -25.68
N THR A 108 -0.18 9.59 -24.92
CA THR A 108 -0.45 9.84 -23.50
C THR A 108 0.85 9.93 -22.69
N LEU A 109 1.86 9.10 -22.98
CA LEU A 109 3.17 9.18 -22.33
C LEU A 109 3.87 10.51 -22.61
N ASP A 110 3.83 11.00 -23.85
CA ASP A 110 4.40 12.30 -24.22
C ASP A 110 3.67 13.44 -23.50
N GLU A 111 2.33 13.40 -23.42
CA GLU A 111 1.50 14.38 -22.70
C GLU A 111 1.82 14.38 -21.19
N ILE A 112 1.92 13.21 -20.56
CA ILE A 112 2.33 13.07 -19.14
C ILE A 112 3.71 13.69 -18.92
N GLY A 113 4.68 13.39 -19.78
CA GLY A 113 6.03 13.96 -19.71
C GLY A 113 6.01 15.49 -19.73
N GLN A 114 5.23 16.10 -20.65
CA GLN A 114 5.06 17.55 -20.72
C GLN A 114 4.42 18.14 -19.47
N HIS A 115 3.39 17.47 -18.92
CA HIS A 115 2.75 17.92 -17.69
C HIS A 115 3.69 17.82 -16.48
N ILE A 116 4.51 16.78 -16.37
CA ILE A 116 5.50 16.63 -15.30
C ILE A 116 6.54 17.77 -15.37
N LEU A 117 7.06 18.08 -16.56
CA LEU A 117 8.01 19.20 -16.72
C LEU A 117 7.40 20.52 -16.29
N ARG A 118 6.18 20.83 -16.74
CA ARG A 118 5.46 22.06 -16.37
C ARG A 118 5.13 22.11 -14.89
N ALA A 119 4.68 21.00 -14.30
CA ALA A 119 4.37 20.90 -12.87
C ALA A 119 5.63 21.12 -12.00
N ASN A 120 6.78 20.54 -12.39
CA ASN A 120 8.03 20.73 -11.67
C ASN A 120 8.52 22.19 -11.76
N ALA A 121 8.39 22.83 -12.93
CA ALA A 121 8.69 24.24 -13.10
C ALA A 121 7.78 25.12 -12.22
N PHE A 122 6.47 24.89 -12.27
CA PHE A 122 5.48 25.60 -11.45
C PHE A 122 5.74 25.43 -9.95
N ALA A 123 6.05 24.20 -9.50
CA ALA A 123 6.37 23.92 -8.10
C ALA A 123 7.68 24.56 -7.63
N SER A 124 8.56 24.96 -8.56
CA SER A 124 9.86 25.59 -8.26
C SER A 124 9.83 27.12 -8.36
N ALA A 125 8.76 27.71 -8.87
CA ALA A 125 8.63 29.15 -9.01
C ALA A 125 8.56 29.84 -7.63
N ASP A 126 9.30 30.92 -7.44
CA ASP A 126 9.34 31.67 -6.16
C ASP A 126 8.02 32.41 -5.91
N ASP A 127 7.39 32.92 -6.97
CA ASP A 127 6.09 33.56 -6.95
C ASP A 127 5.09 32.76 -7.79
N ALA A 128 4.43 31.81 -7.14
CA ALA A 128 3.36 31.02 -7.77
C ALA A 128 1.98 31.68 -7.65
N GLY A 129 1.93 32.99 -7.41
CA GLY A 129 0.68 33.71 -7.27
C GLY A 129 -0.14 33.31 -6.04
N SER A 130 -1.46 33.35 -6.14
CA SER A 130 -2.41 33.07 -5.04
C SER A 130 -2.67 31.56 -4.87
N VAL A 131 -1.62 30.72 -4.82
CA VAL A 131 -1.79 29.30 -4.52
C VAL A 131 -2.19 29.14 -3.06
N GLU A 132 -3.24 28.38 -2.80
CA GLU A 132 -3.67 28.02 -1.44
C GLU A 132 -2.53 27.25 -0.74
N ARG A 133 -2.16 27.71 0.47
CA ARG A 133 -1.04 27.14 1.24
C ARG A 133 -1.53 26.19 2.32
N TRP A 134 -2.32 25.21 1.95
CA TRP A 134 -3.03 24.36 2.89
C TRP A 134 -2.13 23.35 3.61
N ILE A 135 -1.31 22.59 2.88
CA ILE A 135 -0.34 21.66 3.50
C ILE A 135 0.73 22.44 4.26
N GLN A 136 1.21 23.54 3.68
CA GLN A 136 2.19 24.40 4.32
C GLN A 136 1.68 24.98 5.65
N GLN A 137 0.41 25.38 5.69
CA GLN A 137 -0.22 25.96 6.87
C GLN A 137 -0.46 24.92 7.98
N HIS A 138 -0.83 23.71 7.65
CA HIS A 138 -1.33 22.76 8.63
C HIS A 138 -0.35 21.65 9.01
N TRP A 139 0.64 21.33 8.17
CA TRP A 139 1.56 20.19 8.40
C TRP A 139 3.04 20.51 8.19
N ALA A 140 3.37 21.80 8.16
CA ALA A 140 4.76 22.26 8.15
C ALA A 140 4.94 23.44 9.12
N PRO A 141 6.17 23.73 9.61
CA PRO A 141 6.42 24.89 10.45
C PRO A 141 6.31 26.20 9.64
N HIS A 142 5.82 27.25 10.27
CA HIS A 142 5.70 28.57 9.63
C HIS A 142 7.04 29.33 9.52
N GLY A 143 8.01 29.01 10.38
CA GLY A 143 9.33 29.61 10.46
C GLY A 143 10.24 28.73 11.29
N GLU A 144 10.84 29.28 12.35
CA GLU A 144 11.47 28.46 13.38
C GLU A 144 10.44 27.54 14.02
N ILE A 145 10.84 26.29 14.25
CA ILE A 145 9.93 25.27 14.81
C ILE A 145 9.58 25.64 16.24
N LYS A 146 8.30 25.77 16.54
CA LYS A 146 7.74 26.09 17.87
C LYS A 146 6.97 24.91 18.44
N LEU A 147 6.75 24.95 19.74
CA LEU A 147 5.86 23.98 20.40
C LEU A 147 4.45 24.11 19.83
N GLY A 148 3.88 22.98 19.43
CA GLY A 148 2.55 22.94 18.77
C GLY A 148 2.63 22.80 17.25
N ASP A 149 3.76 23.14 16.62
CA ASP A 149 3.93 22.97 15.18
C ASP A 149 3.85 21.50 14.77
N ARG A 150 3.15 21.24 13.65
CA ARG A 150 3.10 19.93 13.00
C ARG A 150 4.21 19.85 11.96
N VAL A 151 5.29 19.17 12.29
CA VAL A 151 6.48 19.12 11.45
C VAL A 151 6.52 17.84 10.62
N TYR A 152 5.50 17.64 9.77
CA TYR A 152 5.45 16.49 8.85
C TYR A 152 6.29 16.70 7.60
N PHE A 153 6.38 17.93 7.11
CA PHE A 153 7.20 18.32 5.97
C PHE A 153 8.09 19.51 6.33
N THR A 154 9.13 19.73 5.53
CA THR A 154 9.79 21.04 5.53
C THR A 154 8.82 22.07 4.95
N ARG A 155 8.99 23.34 5.31
CA ARG A 155 8.17 24.43 4.75
C ARG A 155 8.23 24.47 3.23
N GLU A 156 9.42 24.24 2.65
CA GLU A 156 9.64 24.19 1.21
C GLU A 156 8.87 23.05 0.56
N ASN A 157 9.02 21.81 1.06
CA ASN A 157 8.32 20.67 0.49
C ASN A 157 6.80 20.77 0.63
N ALA A 158 6.30 21.32 1.74
CA ALA A 158 4.87 21.60 1.92
C ALA A 158 4.36 22.61 0.88
N ALA A 159 5.08 23.71 0.63
CA ALA A 159 4.74 24.66 -0.42
C ALA A 159 4.77 24.03 -1.83
N ARG A 160 5.72 23.13 -2.08
CA ARG A 160 5.76 22.39 -3.36
C ARG A 160 4.55 21.47 -3.51
N ILE A 161 4.11 20.79 -2.43
CA ILE A 161 2.90 19.95 -2.45
C ILE A 161 1.67 20.79 -2.79
N ASP A 162 1.51 21.96 -2.16
CA ASP A 162 0.40 22.87 -2.45
C ASP A 162 0.38 23.31 -3.92
N ARG A 163 1.53 23.69 -4.47
CA ARG A 163 1.68 24.07 -5.88
C ARG A 163 1.39 22.90 -6.83
N TYR A 164 1.89 21.70 -6.56
CA TYR A 164 1.57 20.52 -7.35
C TYR A 164 0.08 20.23 -7.34
N ARG A 165 -0.57 20.29 -6.17
CA ARG A 165 -2.01 20.06 -6.07
C ARG A 165 -2.83 21.09 -6.84
N HIS A 166 -2.42 22.35 -6.79
CA HIS A 166 -3.04 23.42 -7.59
C HIS A 166 -2.88 23.13 -9.10
N TYR A 167 -1.68 22.79 -9.57
CA TYR A 167 -1.44 22.42 -10.97
C TYR A 167 -2.27 21.19 -11.36
N ILE A 168 -2.27 20.14 -10.55
CA ILE A 168 -3.02 18.89 -10.83
C ILE A 168 -4.52 19.16 -10.91
N ALA A 169 -5.06 20.06 -10.07
CA ALA A 169 -6.48 20.43 -10.11
C ALA A 169 -6.89 21.09 -11.44
N SER A 170 -5.98 21.77 -12.12
CA SER A 170 -6.23 22.39 -13.44
C SER A 170 -6.24 21.40 -14.61
N LEU A 171 -5.79 20.14 -14.39
CA LEU A 171 -5.75 19.12 -15.42
C LEU A 171 -7.12 18.44 -15.61
N PRO A 172 -7.40 17.88 -16.81
CA PRO A 172 -8.50 16.95 -17.02
C PRO A 172 -8.44 15.79 -16.02
N GLU A 173 -9.59 15.29 -15.56
CA GLU A 173 -9.69 14.29 -14.50
C GLU A 173 -8.88 13.02 -14.81
N GLU A 174 -8.94 12.56 -16.07
CA GLU A 174 -8.24 11.37 -16.55
C GLU A 174 -6.71 11.50 -16.51
N ALA A 175 -6.18 12.73 -16.57
CA ALA A 175 -4.74 12.98 -16.51
C ALA A 175 -4.19 13.12 -15.08
N ARG A 176 -5.05 13.45 -14.12
CA ARG A 176 -4.63 13.79 -12.75
C ARG A 176 -3.87 12.67 -12.06
N CYS A 177 -4.30 11.42 -12.22
CA CYS A 177 -3.67 10.28 -11.53
C CYS A 177 -2.20 10.11 -11.91
N TYR A 178 -1.78 10.50 -13.12
CA TYR A 178 -0.39 10.36 -13.60
C TYR A 178 0.59 11.33 -12.95
N LEU A 179 0.11 12.42 -12.34
CA LEU A 179 0.92 13.34 -11.57
C LEU A 179 0.69 13.16 -10.06
N LEU A 180 -0.54 12.84 -9.66
CA LEU A 180 -0.90 12.68 -8.26
C LEU A 180 -0.24 11.45 -7.64
N ALA A 181 -0.21 10.31 -8.34
CA ALA A 181 0.43 9.10 -7.83
C ALA A 181 1.94 9.29 -7.58
N PRO A 182 2.75 9.85 -8.49
CA PRO A 182 4.14 10.23 -8.20
C PRO A 182 4.26 11.21 -7.01
N LEU A 183 3.37 12.21 -6.91
CA LEU A 183 3.36 13.13 -5.77
C LEU A 183 3.16 12.39 -4.44
N LEU A 184 2.20 11.47 -4.36
CA LEU A 184 1.97 10.65 -3.17
C LEU A 184 3.18 9.78 -2.80
N VAL A 185 3.88 9.24 -3.81
CA VAL A 185 5.13 8.50 -3.59
C VAL A 185 6.19 9.41 -2.98
N GLU A 186 6.44 10.58 -3.56
CA GLU A 186 7.43 11.54 -3.06
C GLU A 186 7.06 12.04 -1.65
N CYS A 187 5.78 12.33 -1.38
CA CYS A 187 5.29 12.69 -0.05
C CYS A 187 5.53 11.57 0.97
N SER A 188 5.38 10.30 0.57
CA SER A 188 5.65 9.16 1.45
C SER A 188 7.13 8.95 1.75
N VAL A 189 8.02 9.47 0.91
CA VAL A 189 9.48 9.37 1.08
C VAL A 189 10.03 10.59 1.79
N HIS A 190 9.67 11.81 1.37
CA HIS A 190 10.26 13.07 1.82
C HIS A 190 9.51 13.74 2.98
N ASN A 191 8.93 12.94 3.88
CA ASN A 191 8.28 13.41 5.10
C ASN A 191 9.17 13.19 6.34
N ASN A 192 8.87 13.92 7.41
CA ASN A 192 9.58 13.88 8.68
C ASN A 192 9.00 12.82 9.64
N THR A 193 8.90 11.59 9.15
CA THR A 193 8.38 10.45 9.94
C THR A 193 9.26 9.21 9.74
N SER A 194 8.99 8.17 10.52
CA SER A 194 9.62 6.85 10.38
C SER A 194 8.96 5.96 9.31
N GLY A 195 8.24 6.54 8.34
CA GLY A 195 7.58 5.83 7.24
C GLY A 195 6.07 5.68 7.40
N GLN A 196 5.47 6.37 8.37
CA GLN A 196 4.03 6.43 8.58
C GLN A 196 3.66 7.76 9.26
N PHE A 197 2.48 8.32 8.99
CA PHE A 197 2.09 9.64 9.47
C PHE A 197 1.44 9.64 10.88
N SER A 198 1.48 8.54 11.60
CA SER A 198 0.96 8.49 12.97
C SER A 198 1.71 9.40 13.95
N ALA A 199 2.96 9.76 13.64
CA ALA A 199 3.73 10.75 14.36
C ALA A 199 4.87 11.29 13.50
N PHE A 200 5.19 12.57 13.65
CA PHE A 200 6.41 13.17 13.10
C PHE A 200 7.55 13.12 14.13
N TYR A 201 8.80 13.30 13.67
CA TYR A 201 9.96 13.29 14.55
C TYR A 201 9.99 14.46 15.52
N LYS A 202 10.36 14.16 16.77
CA LYS A 202 10.45 15.11 17.87
C LYS A 202 11.74 14.95 18.66
N ASP A 203 12.16 16.03 19.34
CA ASP A 203 13.11 16.02 20.44
C ASP A 203 12.37 16.51 21.69
N GLY A 204 12.05 15.62 22.62
CA GLY A 204 11.08 15.89 23.66
C GLY A 204 9.67 16.14 23.09
N GLN A 205 9.10 17.30 23.38
CA GLN A 205 7.79 17.72 22.84
C GLN A 205 7.90 18.58 21.59
N LEU A 206 9.08 19.11 21.28
CA LEU A 206 9.31 19.97 20.13
C LEU A 206 9.49 19.14 18.86
N GLY A 207 8.82 19.51 17.78
CA GLY A 207 9.06 18.93 16.46
C GLY A 207 10.51 19.17 16.02
N LYS A 208 11.14 18.19 15.36
CA LYS A 208 12.51 18.33 14.90
C LYS A 208 12.72 17.56 13.59
N LEU A 209 13.24 18.23 12.59
CA LEU A 209 13.56 17.59 11.31
C LEU A 209 14.70 16.58 11.50
N GLY A 210 14.47 15.34 11.00
CA GLY A 210 15.42 14.24 11.12
C GLY A 210 15.47 13.58 12.51
N GLY A 211 14.65 14.03 13.46
CA GLY A 211 14.61 13.53 14.83
C GLY A 211 15.85 13.92 15.65
N LYS A 212 16.01 13.28 16.81
CA LYS A 212 17.08 13.61 17.76
C LYS A 212 18.50 13.49 17.16
N LYS A 213 18.73 12.47 16.33
CA LYS A 213 20.05 12.17 15.72
C LYS A 213 20.25 12.77 14.33
N GLY A 214 19.25 13.39 13.72
CA GLY A 214 19.31 13.97 12.37
C GLY A 214 19.59 12.97 11.23
N ILE A 215 19.48 11.66 11.46
CA ILE A 215 19.86 10.62 10.49
C ILE A 215 19.07 10.73 9.19
N ASP A 216 17.80 11.11 9.26
CA ASP A 216 16.91 11.21 8.12
C ASP A 216 16.89 12.60 7.44
N LEU A 217 17.72 13.55 7.91
CA LEU A 217 17.65 14.93 7.47
C LEU A 217 17.81 15.07 5.95
N LYS A 218 18.81 14.39 5.36
CA LYS A 218 19.05 14.40 3.90
C LYS A 218 17.83 13.93 3.10
N ARG A 219 17.13 12.90 3.57
CA ARG A 219 15.91 12.38 2.93
C ARG A 219 14.76 13.38 3.04
N ILE A 220 14.59 13.98 4.22
CA ILE A 220 13.47 14.88 4.54
C ILE A 220 13.60 16.21 3.81
N THR A 221 14.82 16.74 3.68
CA THR A 221 15.11 18.04 3.05
C THR A 221 15.28 17.96 1.54
N LYS A 222 15.36 16.75 0.95
CA LYS A 222 15.39 16.62 -0.50
C LYS A 222 14.09 17.16 -1.08
N LYS A 223 14.20 17.98 -2.12
CA LYS A 223 13.06 18.57 -2.82
C LYS A 223 12.16 17.48 -3.41
N ILE A 224 10.86 17.64 -3.23
CA ILE A 224 9.84 16.83 -3.90
C ILE A 224 9.82 17.25 -5.38
N GLU A 225 10.09 16.29 -6.27
CA GLU A 225 10.07 16.47 -7.73
C GLU A 225 9.39 15.27 -8.38
N LEU A 226 8.39 15.53 -9.23
CA LEU A 226 7.66 14.49 -9.92
C LEU A 226 8.56 13.84 -10.96
N GLN A 227 8.50 12.52 -11.02
CA GLN A 227 9.18 11.70 -12.02
C GLN A 227 8.15 11.00 -12.90
N MET A 228 8.56 10.67 -14.13
CA MET A 228 7.71 9.89 -15.04
C MET A 228 7.31 8.58 -14.37
N PRO A 229 6.00 8.23 -14.32
CA PRO A 229 5.55 6.95 -13.77
C PRO A 229 6.12 5.77 -14.56
N LEU A 230 6.40 4.69 -13.84
CA LEU A 230 6.83 3.44 -14.44
C LEU A 230 5.60 2.58 -14.77
N PHE A 231 5.51 2.10 -16.00
CA PHE A 231 4.39 1.28 -16.48
C PHE A 231 4.84 -0.12 -16.85
N SER A 232 3.90 -1.07 -16.79
CA SER A 232 4.08 -2.41 -17.35
C SER A 232 3.69 -2.40 -18.83
N SER A 233 4.47 -3.09 -19.65
CA SER A 233 4.14 -3.30 -21.07
C SER A 233 3.13 -4.43 -21.29
N ASN A 234 2.76 -5.19 -20.24
CA ASN A 234 1.79 -6.28 -20.40
C ASN A 234 0.37 -5.73 -20.58
N GLU A 235 -0.30 -6.18 -21.61
CA GLU A 235 -1.71 -5.92 -21.86
C GLU A 235 -2.56 -6.78 -20.90
N CYS A 236 -2.92 -6.22 -19.77
CA CYS A 236 -3.79 -6.81 -18.78
C CYS A 236 -4.98 -5.87 -18.58
N GLU A 237 -6.19 -6.37 -18.77
CA GLU A 237 -7.40 -5.60 -18.44
C GLU A 237 -7.46 -5.38 -16.93
N VAL A 238 -7.68 -4.14 -16.47
CA VAL A 238 -7.68 -3.80 -15.05
C VAL A 238 -9.00 -3.16 -14.64
N SER A 239 -9.61 -3.73 -13.60
CA SER A 239 -10.79 -3.17 -12.93
C SER A 239 -10.38 -2.73 -11.53
N ILE A 240 -10.54 -1.42 -11.26
CA ILE A 240 -10.12 -0.78 -10.01
C ILE A 240 -11.35 -0.40 -9.20
N SER A 241 -11.40 -0.82 -7.94
CA SER A 241 -12.48 -0.49 -7.01
C SER A 241 -11.94 0.25 -5.77
N ARG A 242 -12.83 1.02 -5.13
CA ARG A 242 -12.61 1.60 -3.81
C ARG A 242 -13.82 1.28 -2.96
N SER A 243 -13.77 0.20 -2.21
CA SER A 243 -14.91 -0.24 -1.39
C SER A 243 -14.47 -1.18 -0.25
N ASP A 244 -15.39 -1.48 0.64
CA ASP A 244 -15.21 -2.58 1.60
C ASP A 244 -14.93 -3.89 0.86
N THR A 245 -13.89 -4.62 1.29
CA THR A 245 -13.43 -5.80 0.56
C THR A 245 -14.42 -6.95 0.60
N ASN A 246 -15.15 -7.14 1.71
CA ASN A 246 -16.16 -8.20 1.79
C ASN A 246 -17.34 -7.93 0.85
N ALA A 247 -17.78 -6.69 0.79
CA ALA A 247 -18.82 -6.26 -0.14
C ALA A 247 -18.35 -6.41 -1.60
N TRP A 248 -17.12 -5.96 -1.91
CA TRP A 248 -16.54 -6.06 -3.24
C TRP A 248 -16.37 -7.52 -3.71
N ALA A 249 -15.87 -8.42 -2.85
CA ALA A 249 -15.64 -9.82 -3.19
C ALA A 249 -16.93 -10.53 -3.68
N ARG A 250 -18.09 -10.16 -3.10
CA ARG A 250 -19.39 -10.71 -3.52
C ARG A 250 -19.79 -10.29 -4.93
N THR A 251 -19.34 -9.14 -5.41
CA THR A 251 -19.71 -8.61 -6.74
C THR A 251 -18.87 -9.20 -7.87
N LEU A 252 -17.73 -9.83 -7.54
CA LEU A 252 -16.81 -10.34 -8.56
C LEU A 252 -17.32 -11.59 -9.25
N PRO A 253 -17.00 -11.76 -10.55
CA PRO A 253 -17.04 -13.05 -11.20
C PRO A 253 -15.99 -13.99 -10.58
N ARG A 254 -16.01 -15.26 -10.96
CA ARG A 254 -14.95 -16.20 -10.53
C ARG A 254 -13.61 -15.78 -11.11
N VAL A 255 -12.59 -15.70 -10.25
CA VAL A 255 -11.20 -15.44 -10.62
C VAL A 255 -10.35 -16.72 -10.47
N ASP A 256 -9.19 -16.75 -11.11
CA ASP A 256 -8.30 -17.91 -10.99
C ASP A 256 -7.54 -17.88 -9.67
N LEU A 257 -6.97 -16.73 -9.32
CA LEU A 257 -6.22 -16.54 -8.09
C LEU A 257 -6.61 -15.21 -7.42
N MET A 258 -7.04 -15.30 -6.15
CA MET A 258 -7.33 -14.14 -5.31
C MET A 258 -6.25 -13.98 -4.24
N TYR A 259 -5.74 -12.76 -4.06
CA TYR A 259 -4.82 -12.41 -2.98
C TYR A 259 -5.50 -11.52 -1.95
N TYR A 260 -5.31 -11.85 -0.68
CA TYR A 260 -5.77 -11.07 0.45
C TYR A 260 -4.65 -10.81 1.46
N ASP A 261 -4.54 -9.55 1.91
CA ASP A 261 -3.65 -9.08 2.98
C ASP A 261 -4.44 -8.14 3.91
N PRO A 262 -5.45 -8.66 4.63
CA PRO A 262 -6.33 -7.85 5.45
C PRO A 262 -5.57 -7.19 6.60
N PRO A 263 -6.08 -6.07 7.17
CA PRO A 263 -5.55 -5.53 8.41
C PRO A 263 -5.54 -6.58 9.52
N TYR A 264 -4.44 -6.71 10.24
CA TYR A 264 -4.28 -7.73 11.28
C TYR A 264 -4.05 -7.15 12.69
N ASN A 265 -4.13 -5.82 12.84
CA ASN A 265 -3.99 -5.17 14.15
C ASN A 265 -5.14 -4.18 14.43
N LYS A 266 -5.27 -3.76 15.70
CA LYS A 266 -6.37 -2.89 16.17
C LYS A 266 -6.36 -1.47 15.60
N HIS A 267 -5.25 -1.03 14.99
CA HIS A 267 -5.10 0.33 14.48
C HIS A 267 -5.40 0.36 12.98
N PRO A 268 -6.43 1.09 12.53
CA PRO A 268 -6.73 1.21 11.12
C PRO A 268 -5.61 1.91 10.35
N TYR A 269 -5.41 1.49 9.10
CA TYR A 269 -4.40 2.08 8.21
C TYR A 269 -4.66 3.57 7.92
N SER A 270 -5.91 4.01 7.99
CA SER A 270 -6.28 5.43 7.90
C SER A 270 -5.63 6.31 8.97
N ILE A 271 -5.23 5.77 10.13
CA ILE A 271 -4.44 6.51 11.13
C ILE A 271 -2.99 6.71 10.67
N TYR A 272 -2.43 5.70 9.99
CA TYR A 272 -1.03 5.73 9.58
C TYR A 272 -0.79 6.51 8.31
N TYR A 273 -1.80 6.60 7.43
CA TYR A 273 -1.66 7.19 6.09
C TYR A 273 -2.66 8.31 5.81
N PHE A 274 -3.29 8.87 6.86
CA PHE A 274 -4.29 9.94 6.74
C PHE A 274 -3.82 11.12 5.89
N LEU A 275 -2.53 11.47 5.98
CA LEU A 275 -2.01 12.63 5.25
C LEU A 275 -1.87 12.35 3.74
N LEU A 276 -1.70 11.08 3.34
CA LEU A 276 -1.79 10.69 1.93
C LEU A 276 -3.23 10.81 1.41
N ASP A 277 -4.25 10.41 2.19
CA ASP A 277 -5.66 10.63 1.82
C ASP A 277 -5.98 12.13 1.74
N ILE A 278 -5.49 12.95 2.68
CA ILE A 278 -5.67 14.40 2.67
C ILE A 278 -5.06 15.03 1.41
N ILE A 279 -3.80 14.68 1.06
CA ILE A 279 -3.13 15.17 -0.13
C ILE A 279 -3.85 14.67 -1.39
N ASN A 280 -4.37 13.45 -1.37
CA ASN A 280 -5.09 12.85 -2.49
C ASN A 280 -6.44 13.51 -2.74
N ASP A 281 -7.28 13.60 -1.70
CA ASP A 281 -8.67 14.04 -1.82
C ASP A 281 -8.78 15.57 -1.95
N TRP A 282 -7.81 16.30 -1.40
CA TRP A 282 -7.65 17.76 -1.52
C TRP A 282 -8.89 18.57 -1.13
N ASN A 283 -9.53 18.19 -0.02
CA ASN A 283 -10.66 18.95 0.50
C ASN A 283 -10.16 20.08 1.42
N THR A 284 -9.77 21.20 0.84
CA THR A 284 -9.21 22.36 1.55
C THR A 284 -10.21 23.08 2.44
N ASN A 285 -11.50 22.81 2.26
CA ASN A 285 -12.57 23.31 3.15
C ASN A 285 -12.73 22.48 4.42
N ALA A 286 -12.03 21.35 4.56
CA ALA A 286 -12.14 20.52 5.74
C ALA A 286 -11.53 21.20 6.97
N VAL A 287 -12.26 21.18 8.08
CA VAL A 287 -11.76 21.67 9.37
C VAL A 287 -10.68 20.71 9.87
N ILE A 288 -9.46 21.22 10.01
CA ILE A 288 -8.35 20.44 10.56
C ILE A 288 -8.43 20.48 12.10
N PRO A 289 -8.56 19.31 12.76
CA PRO A 289 -8.65 19.26 14.21
C PRO A 289 -7.43 19.87 14.90
N ASP A 290 -7.67 20.63 15.96
CA ASP A 290 -6.59 21.15 16.81
C ASP A 290 -6.02 20.04 17.71
N THR A 291 -5.25 19.16 17.10
CA THR A 291 -4.53 18.07 17.75
C THR A 291 -3.08 18.07 17.25
N THR A 292 -2.20 17.43 17.98
CA THR A 292 -0.78 17.32 17.60
C THR A 292 -0.57 16.80 16.17
N ARG A 293 -1.51 16.05 15.61
CA ARG A 293 -1.38 15.46 14.26
C ARG A 293 -2.21 16.17 13.20
N GLY A 294 -3.23 16.94 13.59
CA GLY A 294 -4.22 17.46 12.64
C GLY A 294 -4.99 16.35 11.92
N GLN A 295 -5.10 15.19 12.53
CA GLN A 295 -5.74 14.01 11.93
C GLN A 295 -7.26 14.09 12.14
N PRO A 296 -8.07 13.90 11.08
CA PRO A 296 -9.52 13.79 11.22
C PRO A 296 -9.91 12.71 12.24
N LYS A 297 -10.98 12.94 13.00
CA LYS A 297 -11.44 12.01 14.04
C LYS A 297 -12.35 10.90 13.50
N ASN A 298 -12.91 11.10 12.31
CA ASN A 298 -13.82 10.18 11.61
C ASN A 298 -13.13 9.22 10.66
N TRP A 299 -12.02 8.62 11.08
CA TRP A 299 -11.28 7.66 10.25
C TRP A 299 -12.07 6.37 10.01
N ILE A 300 -11.87 5.82 8.83
CA ILE A 300 -12.48 4.54 8.42
C ILE A 300 -11.90 3.41 9.25
N ARG A 301 -12.76 2.63 9.88
CA ARG A 301 -12.41 1.41 10.62
C ARG A 301 -12.86 0.19 9.81
N SER A 302 -12.02 -0.82 9.78
CA SER A 302 -12.35 -2.12 9.21
C SER A 302 -12.81 -3.09 10.31
N PRO A 303 -13.74 -4.02 10.05
CA PRO A 303 -14.07 -5.09 10.99
C PRO A 303 -12.84 -5.93 11.35
N TYR A 304 -11.85 -6.01 10.49
CA TYR A 304 -10.56 -6.69 10.76
C TYR A 304 -9.72 -6.01 11.86
N ASN A 305 -10.04 -4.77 12.26
CA ASN A 305 -9.38 -4.09 13.39
C ASN A 305 -10.06 -4.36 14.75
N SER A 306 -11.12 -5.19 14.78
CA SER A 306 -11.92 -5.50 15.96
C SER A 306 -11.63 -6.93 16.44
N PHE A 307 -11.31 -7.09 17.72
CA PHE A 307 -11.10 -8.42 18.32
C PHE A 307 -12.36 -9.30 18.26
N THR A 308 -13.54 -8.72 18.27
CA THR A 308 -14.81 -9.45 18.22
C THR A 308 -15.28 -9.78 16.81
N ASN A 309 -14.86 -9.00 15.81
CA ASN A 309 -15.44 -9.11 14.46
C ASN A 309 -14.46 -9.67 13.42
N ALA A 310 -13.14 -9.67 13.71
CA ALA A 310 -12.13 -9.99 12.72
C ALA A 310 -12.25 -11.42 12.18
N ALA A 311 -12.48 -12.41 13.03
CA ALA A 311 -12.64 -13.80 12.63
C ALA A 311 -13.90 -14.00 11.76
N THR A 312 -15.02 -13.44 12.19
CA THR A 312 -16.29 -13.48 11.42
C THR A 312 -16.15 -12.79 10.07
N ALA A 313 -15.48 -11.62 10.02
CA ALA A 313 -15.25 -10.91 8.77
C ALA A 313 -14.32 -11.70 7.83
N MET A 314 -13.31 -12.38 8.38
CA MET A 314 -12.41 -13.25 7.62
C MET A 314 -13.17 -14.44 7.02
N GLU A 315 -13.96 -15.13 7.83
CA GLU A 315 -14.77 -16.25 7.35
C GLU A 315 -15.75 -15.82 6.26
N ASP A 316 -16.44 -14.71 6.48
CA ASP A 316 -17.37 -14.13 5.51
C ASP A 316 -16.67 -13.79 4.18
N LEU A 317 -15.45 -13.23 4.24
CA LEU A 317 -14.65 -12.95 3.04
C LEU A 317 -14.33 -14.23 2.26
N ILE A 318 -13.75 -15.22 2.93
CA ILE A 318 -13.32 -16.48 2.28
C ILE A 318 -14.54 -17.22 1.71
N LYS A 319 -15.61 -17.34 2.48
CA LYS A 319 -16.88 -18.00 2.06
C LYS A 319 -17.49 -17.40 0.79
N ASN A 320 -17.43 -16.07 0.66
CA ASN A 320 -18.08 -15.35 -0.45
C ASN A 320 -17.14 -15.08 -1.63
N THR A 321 -15.87 -15.47 -1.53
CA THR A 321 -14.89 -15.31 -2.61
C THR A 321 -15.09 -16.39 -3.67
N LYS A 322 -15.42 -15.98 -4.90
CA LYS A 322 -15.51 -16.88 -6.06
C LYS A 322 -14.14 -16.98 -6.73
N ALA A 323 -13.27 -17.85 -6.22
CA ALA A 323 -11.93 -18.07 -6.77
C ALA A 323 -11.63 -19.58 -6.92
N ASN A 324 -10.72 -19.92 -7.85
CA ASN A 324 -10.17 -21.28 -7.93
C ASN A 324 -9.11 -21.49 -6.85
N PHE A 325 -8.32 -20.42 -6.59
CA PHE A 325 -7.29 -20.42 -5.56
C PHE A 325 -7.33 -19.09 -4.79
N ILE A 326 -7.02 -19.15 -3.49
CA ILE A 326 -6.87 -17.98 -2.64
C ILE A 326 -5.47 -18.02 -2.01
N VAL A 327 -4.76 -16.90 -2.02
CA VAL A 327 -3.57 -16.67 -1.20
C VAL A 327 -3.91 -15.65 -0.13
N LEU A 328 -3.77 -16.02 1.11
CA LEU A 328 -3.95 -15.14 2.27
C LEU A 328 -2.61 -14.88 2.93
N SER A 329 -2.25 -13.62 3.10
CA SER A 329 -1.10 -13.17 3.90
C SER A 329 -1.55 -12.79 5.30
N TYR A 330 -0.87 -13.28 6.32
CA TYR A 330 -1.16 -12.94 7.71
C TYR A 330 0.07 -13.17 8.60
N ASN A 331 0.08 -12.67 9.84
CA ASN A 331 1.20 -12.87 10.74
C ASN A 331 0.79 -13.44 12.10
N SER A 332 1.76 -13.98 12.85
CA SER A 332 1.53 -14.60 14.17
C SER A 332 1.11 -13.62 15.26
N GLY A 333 1.18 -12.31 15.03
CA GLY A 333 0.72 -11.29 15.98
C GLY A 333 -0.61 -10.65 15.59
N GLY A 334 -1.34 -11.27 14.66
CA GLY A 334 -2.64 -10.80 14.21
C GLY A 334 -3.74 -10.96 15.27
N ILE A 335 -4.86 -10.24 15.06
CA ILE A 335 -6.03 -10.29 15.96
C ILE A 335 -6.68 -11.68 15.97
N VAL A 336 -6.78 -12.31 14.79
CA VAL A 336 -7.29 -13.69 14.66
C VAL A 336 -6.13 -14.64 14.98
N PRO A 337 -6.25 -15.52 15.99
CA PRO A 337 -5.26 -16.56 16.27
C PRO A 337 -5.03 -17.47 15.06
N LEU A 338 -3.79 -17.96 14.88
CA LEU A 338 -3.45 -18.74 13.68
C LEU A 338 -4.23 -20.05 13.56
N ASP A 339 -4.49 -20.71 14.68
CA ASP A 339 -5.30 -21.94 14.75
C ASP A 339 -6.77 -21.69 14.36
N GLU A 340 -7.36 -20.60 14.83
CA GLU A 340 -8.70 -20.17 14.42
C GLU A 340 -8.74 -19.81 12.94
N LEU A 341 -7.72 -19.07 12.45
CA LEU A 341 -7.61 -18.73 11.03
C LEU A 341 -7.53 -20.00 10.16
N GLU A 342 -6.69 -20.96 10.52
CA GLU A 342 -6.55 -22.23 9.81
C GLU A 342 -7.84 -23.05 9.87
N ALA A 343 -8.52 -23.08 11.02
CA ALA A 343 -9.84 -23.73 11.16
C ALA A 343 -10.91 -23.09 10.26
N ILE A 344 -10.85 -21.79 10.00
CA ILE A 344 -11.70 -21.12 9.02
C ILE A 344 -11.33 -21.59 7.61
N LEU A 345 -10.06 -21.50 7.23
CA LEU A 345 -9.63 -21.74 5.85
C LEU A 345 -9.88 -23.17 5.38
N VAL A 346 -9.64 -24.18 6.20
CA VAL A 346 -9.81 -25.60 5.84
C VAL A 346 -11.26 -25.97 5.50
N ARG A 347 -12.25 -25.17 5.91
CA ARG A 347 -13.67 -25.38 5.58
C ARG A 347 -13.98 -25.07 4.11
N TYR A 348 -13.13 -24.28 3.45
CA TYR A 348 -13.39 -23.73 2.12
C TYR A 348 -12.40 -24.20 1.05
N GLY A 349 -11.49 -25.13 1.38
CA GLY A 349 -10.59 -25.72 0.40
C GLY A 349 -9.42 -26.48 1.03
N LYS A 350 -8.58 -27.04 0.17
CA LYS A 350 -7.35 -27.70 0.59
C LYS A 350 -6.29 -26.66 0.95
N LEU A 351 -5.94 -26.60 2.23
CA LEU A 351 -5.02 -25.62 2.78
C LEU A 351 -3.56 -26.08 2.72
N THR A 352 -2.67 -25.19 2.28
CA THR A 352 -1.22 -25.33 2.40
C THR A 352 -0.64 -24.08 3.04
N LYS A 353 0.06 -24.24 4.15
CA LYS A 353 0.75 -23.16 4.87
C LYS A 353 2.18 -23.02 4.40
N ILE A 354 2.57 -21.84 3.97
CA ILE A 354 3.91 -21.52 3.50
C ILE A 354 4.59 -20.60 4.54
N PRO A 355 5.57 -21.11 5.32
CA PRO A 355 6.29 -20.27 6.27
C PRO A 355 7.19 -19.30 5.53
N VAL A 356 7.12 -18.01 5.88
CA VAL A 356 8.00 -16.99 5.36
C VAL A 356 9.00 -16.59 6.43
N SER A 357 10.24 -17.03 6.30
CA SER A 357 11.29 -16.66 7.24
C SER A 357 11.75 -15.22 6.97
N HIS A 358 11.26 -14.27 7.74
CA HIS A 358 11.78 -12.90 7.76
C HIS A 358 11.88 -12.37 9.19
N LYS A 359 13.05 -11.82 9.52
CA LYS A 359 13.21 -10.98 10.71
C LYS A 359 12.35 -9.73 10.52
N THR A 360 11.21 -9.68 11.17
CA THR A 360 10.37 -8.48 11.18
C THR A 360 11.10 -7.39 11.93
N TYR A 361 11.44 -6.31 11.25
CA TYR A 361 12.03 -5.14 11.90
C TYR A 361 10.98 -4.49 12.79
N ASN A 362 11.17 -4.58 14.10
CA ASN A 362 10.40 -3.84 15.10
C ASN A 362 10.75 -2.34 15.01
N LYS A 363 10.23 -1.63 13.99
CA LYS A 363 10.39 -0.18 13.82
C LYS A 363 9.63 0.65 14.87
N LEU A 364 8.87 0.01 15.75
CA LEU A 364 8.15 0.67 16.85
C LEU A 364 9.00 0.90 18.11
N LYS A 365 10.28 0.58 18.11
CA LYS A 365 11.20 0.96 19.18
C LYS A 365 11.43 2.47 19.17
N GLY A 366 10.76 3.20 20.05
CA GLY A 366 11.04 4.61 20.32
C GLY A 366 9.87 5.59 20.27
N ILE A 367 8.64 5.14 20.01
CA ILE A 367 7.46 6.04 19.88
C ILE A 367 6.64 6.14 21.18
N ALA A 368 6.81 5.23 22.12
CA ALA A 368 6.18 5.34 23.45
C ALA A 368 7.14 4.86 24.53
N ASN A 369 7.12 5.53 25.70
CA ASN A 369 7.77 5.11 26.95
C ASN A 369 7.12 3.83 27.52
N TYR A 370 6.75 2.89 26.68
CA TYR A 370 6.11 1.64 27.08
C TYR A 370 7.19 0.57 27.19
N LYS A 371 7.68 0.32 28.40
CA LYS A 371 8.46 -0.87 28.73
C LYS A 371 7.56 -2.10 28.59
N ARG A 372 7.57 -2.75 27.43
CA ARG A 372 7.06 -4.11 27.32
C ARG A 372 8.00 -5.05 28.06
N GLN A 373 7.62 -5.43 29.25
CA GLN A 373 8.09 -6.66 29.90
C GLN A 373 7.35 -7.84 29.25
N LYS A 374 7.80 -8.31 28.10
CA LYS A 374 7.53 -9.66 27.59
C LYS A 374 8.56 -9.96 26.52
N GLU A 375 9.11 -11.17 26.55
CA GLU A 375 10.01 -11.75 25.58
C GLU A 375 9.55 -11.42 24.15
N GLN A 376 10.50 -10.96 23.33
CA GLN A 376 10.25 -10.64 21.92
C GLN A 376 9.99 -11.96 21.19
N GLN A 377 8.75 -12.42 21.12
CA GLN A 377 8.38 -13.43 20.14
C GLN A 377 8.63 -12.84 18.76
N GLU A 378 9.49 -13.48 17.97
CA GLU A 378 9.70 -13.11 16.57
C GLU A 378 8.35 -13.25 15.86
N LEU A 379 7.83 -12.12 15.37
CA LEU A 379 6.64 -12.11 14.53
C LEU A 379 6.98 -12.84 13.23
N LYS A 380 6.29 -13.94 12.97
CA LYS A 380 6.42 -14.72 11.74
C LYS A 380 5.30 -14.34 10.79
N GLU A 381 5.63 -14.04 9.56
CA GLU A 381 4.64 -13.86 8.48
C GLU A 381 4.46 -15.20 7.75
N PHE A 382 3.24 -15.46 7.30
CA PHE A 382 2.85 -16.67 6.60
C PHE A 382 2.06 -16.31 5.36
N LEU A 383 2.15 -17.16 4.35
CA LEU A 383 1.19 -17.23 3.26
C LEU A 383 0.43 -18.55 3.39
N TRP A 384 -0.90 -18.47 3.34
CA TRP A 384 -1.77 -19.63 3.19
C TRP A 384 -2.24 -19.71 1.76
N PHE A 385 -2.00 -20.82 1.13
CA PHE A 385 -2.52 -21.16 -0.20
C PHE A 385 -3.70 -22.11 -0.04
N LEU A 386 -4.84 -21.73 -0.56
CA LEU A 386 -6.09 -22.46 -0.49
C LEU A 386 -6.54 -22.86 -1.90
N ASP A 387 -6.64 -24.14 -2.16
CA ASP A 387 -7.23 -24.69 -3.39
C ASP A 387 -8.73 -24.92 -3.18
N CYS A 388 -9.55 -24.06 -3.78
CA CYS A 388 -11.01 -24.05 -3.61
C CYS A 388 -11.75 -24.86 -4.70
N ARG A 389 -11.05 -25.58 -5.57
CA ARG A 389 -11.66 -26.32 -6.70
C ARG A 389 -12.34 -27.62 -6.27
N ALA A 390 -11.98 -28.15 -5.11
CA ALA A 390 -12.43 -29.46 -4.64
C ALA A 390 -13.56 -29.37 -3.60
N VAL A 391 -14.14 -28.20 -3.39
CA VAL A 391 -15.25 -27.97 -2.44
C VAL A 391 -16.51 -27.54 -3.20
#